data_de64582a36e2b822d1b6429562704929
#
_entry.id   de64582a36e2b822d1b6429562704929
#
_cell.length_a   1.000
_cell.length_b   1.000
_cell.length_c   1.000
_cell.angle_alpha   90.00
_cell.angle_beta   90.00
_cell.angle_gamma   90.00
#
_symmetry.space_group_name_H-M   'P 1'
#
loop_
_entity.id
_entity.type
_entity.pdbx_description
1 polymer ?
#
loop_
_entity_poly.entity_id
_entity_poly.type
_entity_poly.pdbx_seq_one_letter_code
_entity_poly.pdbx_strand_id
1 'polypeptide(L)'
;VGKFLDQDAVRLSRLVEAGTAGVTLPFAVDVPIPDRDGVMSPGQPIMFAAAPIRDDDGEIIASFGFRIDPQDDFTRILRTARYGESGETYAFDANGLLISESRFDDELRAIGLIDAGPESRSILNVEIRDPGTYILDSNVPRDQQPLTRMAAAAIQGRAGVDVEGYRDYRGVEVVGAWTWLDEYDFGVTTEVDAAEAFAALTALNRAFLVLILVLAISALAILASYLVIRNLRKTADRAQKLGQYTLEKKIGEGGMGAVYRARHALLRRPTAVKLLPEETSSEEAVTRFEREVQLTSELTHPNTIEIYDYGRTPEGVFYYAMEYLPGYSLNQLVELFGPLPEARVIHILDQACSSLAEAHSAGIIHRDVKPSNIMVCERGGIHDVVKVLDFGLVKEVDQASDLSITAVGSVTGTPLYVSPEGIKSPDDADGRSDLYCLGAVGYYLLTGGHVFPGESPLEVFSHHLTSTPEPPSARVDREIAKDLEDLILRCLEKDPNQRPGDAHALRDELANCRDAGSWGEKEAIRWWQEHPWQEGVVRKADGISTDSKLQPTMAVAFQDRVKTTG
;
A
#
# COMPACT_ATOMS: atom_id res chain seq x y z
N VAL A 1 -72.50 63.98 -21.66
CA VAL A 1 -71.36 63.17 -22.07
C VAL A 1 -70.13 63.47 -21.22
N GLY A 2 -70.01 64.62 -20.55
CA GLY A 2 -68.73 65.01 -19.85
C GLY A 2 -68.53 64.57 -18.43
N LYS A 3 -69.30 63.63 -17.86
CA LYS A 3 -69.12 63.16 -16.45
C LYS A 3 -68.57 61.74 -16.23
N PHE A 4 -68.17 61.05 -17.29
CA PHE A 4 -67.86 59.65 -17.26
C PHE A 4 -66.52 59.28 -17.92
N LEU A 5 -65.68 60.27 -18.19
CA LEU A 5 -64.35 59.97 -18.78
C LEU A 5 -63.27 60.17 -17.71
N ASP A 6 -62.53 59.16 -17.47
CA ASP A 6 -61.27 59.19 -16.68
C ASP A 6 -60.31 60.22 -17.33
N GLN A 7 -59.31 60.68 -16.53
CA GLN A 7 -58.31 61.64 -16.98
C GLN A 7 -57.56 61.14 -18.26
N ASP A 8 -57.32 59.84 -18.36
CA ASP A 8 -56.69 59.25 -19.55
C ASP A 8 -57.58 59.26 -20.80
N ALA A 9 -58.88 59.02 -20.65
CA ALA A 9 -59.83 59.19 -21.78
C ALA A 9 -59.96 60.64 -22.23
N VAL A 10 -59.88 61.62 -21.28
CA VAL A 10 -59.81 63.05 -21.61
C VAL A 10 -58.49 63.37 -22.32
N ARG A 11 -57.36 62.80 -21.88
CA ARG A 11 -56.05 62.96 -22.54
C ARG A 11 -56.09 62.40 -24.01
N LEU A 12 -56.66 61.23 -24.23
CA LEU A 12 -56.84 60.62 -25.53
C LEU A 12 -57.67 61.48 -26.44
N SER A 13 -58.81 62.05 -25.97
CA SER A 13 -59.65 62.98 -26.72
C SER A 13 -58.83 64.17 -27.18
N ARG A 14 -58.02 64.77 -26.29
CA ARG A 14 -57.19 65.95 -26.69
C ARG A 14 -56.12 65.61 -27.71
N LEU A 15 -55.51 64.40 -27.63
CA LEU A 15 -54.52 63.94 -28.59
C LEU A 15 -55.16 63.80 -29.99
N VAL A 16 -56.30 63.16 -30.02
CA VAL A 16 -57.05 62.99 -31.26
C VAL A 16 -57.48 64.33 -31.85
N GLU A 17 -57.98 65.30 -31.03
CA GLU A 17 -58.30 66.66 -31.40
C GLU A 17 -57.07 67.43 -31.93
N ALA A 18 -55.88 67.13 -31.38
CA ALA A 18 -54.61 67.66 -31.86
C ALA A 18 -54.09 66.96 -33.13
N GLY A 19 -54.82 65.99 -33.63
CA GLY A 19 -54.44 65.24 -34.83
C GLY A 19 -53.52 64.07 -34.68
N THR A 20 -53.38 63.57 -33.48
CA THR A 20 -52.47 62.47 -33.16
C THR A 20 -53.25 61.22 -32.66
N ALA A 21 -52.91 60.05 -33.14
CA ALA A 21 -53.43 58.79 -32.58
C ALA A 21 -52.84 58.52 -31.21
N GLY A 22 -53.62 57.90 -30.34
CA GLY A 22 -53.13 57.55 -28.98
C GLY A 22 -53.85 56.36 -28.38
N VAL A 23 -53.33 55.93 -27.22
CA VAL A 23 -53.90 54.86 -26.44
C VAL A 23 -53.97 55.32 -24.96
N THR A 24 -55.02 54.93 -24.25
CA THR A 24 -55.10 55.13 -22.79
C THR A 24 -54.32 54.05 -22.05
N LEU A 25 -53.88 54.35 -20.84
CA LEU A 25 -53.55 53.30 -19.88
C LEU A 25 -54.83 52.54 -19.52
N PRO A 26 -54.70 51.31 -18.98
CA PRO A 26 -55.82 50.61 -18.39
C PRO A 26 -56.44 51.41 -17.23
N PHE A 27 -57.75 51.49 -17.17
CA PHE A 27 -58.51 52.16 -16.12
C PHE A 27 -59.81 51.41 -15.83
N ALA A 28 -60.31 51.52 -14.61
CA ALA A 28 -61.57 50.92 -14.22
C ALA A 28 -62.73 51.82 -14.62
N VAL A 29 -63.82 51.26 -15.12
CA VAL A 29 -65.03 52.01 -15.51
C VAL A 29 -66.11 51.84 -14.47
N ASP A 30 -66.63 52.95 -14.01
CA ASP A 30 -67.76 52.96 -13.06
C ASP A 30 -69.09 52.56 -13.72
N VAL A 31 -69.16 52.70 -15.03
CA VAL A 31 -70.35 52.33 -15.78
C VAL A 31 -70.13 51.01 -16.49
N PRO A 32 -70.99 50.01 -16.29
CA PRO A 32 -70.85 48.75 -17.00
C PRO A 32 -70.84 48.89 -18.47
N ILE A 33 -69.78 48.44 -19.16
CA ILE A 33 -69.66 48.38 -20.62
C ILE A 33 -69.65 46.91 -20.99
N PRO A 34 -70.46 46.44 -21.95
CA PRO A 34 -70.47 45.05 -22.34
C PRO A 34 -69.12 44.60 -22.88
N ASP A 35 -68.66 43.43 -22.44
CA ASP A 35 -67.50 42.80 -23.00
C ASP A 35 -67.77 42.21 -24.41
N ARG A 36 -66.83 41.45 -25.01
CA ARG A 36 -66.96 40.80 -26.30
C ARG A 36 -68.17 39.85 -26.38
N ASP A 37 -68.52 39.25 -25.24
CA ASP A 37 -69.61 38.30 -25.12
C ASP A 37 -70.94 38.95 -24.70
N GLY A 38 -70.95 40.29 -24.55
CA GLY A 38 -72.10 41.07 -24.16
C GLY A 38 -72.41 41.12 -22.66
N VAL A 39 -71.48 40.61 -21.82
CA VAL A 39 -71.64 40.63 -20.37
C VAL A 39 -71.28 41.99 -19.81
N MET A 40 -72.12 42.49 -18.93
CA MET A 40 -72.00 43.83 -18.29
C MET A 40 -71.40 43.63 -16.88
N SER A 41 -70.13 43.95 -16.74
CA SER A 41 -69.42 43.86 -15.42
C SER A 41 -68.85 45.22 -15.03
N PRO A 42 -69.24 45.79 -13.89
CA PRO A 42 -68.66 47.06 -13.39
C PRO A 42 -67.23 46.83 -12.89
N GLY A 43 -66.39 47.86 -13.04
CA GLY A 43 -65.05 47.86 -12.46
C GLY A 43 -64.01 47.05 -13.27
N GLN A 44 -64.35 46.49 -14.41
CA GLN A 44 -63.37 45.80 -15.27
C GLN A 44 -62.37 46.80 -15.87
N PRO A 45 -61.10 46.49 -15.92
CA PRO A 45 -60.10 47.32 -16.58
C PRO A 45 -60.32 47.31 -18.10
N ILE A 46 -60.27 48.50 -18.65
CA ILE A 46 -60.40 48.72 -20.13
C ILE A 46 -59.33 49.68 -20.63
N MET A 47 -58.98 49.62 -21.87
CA MET A 47 -58.19 50.59 -22.64
C MET A 47 -58.93 51.06 -23.87
N PHE A 48 -58.62 52.26 -24.32
CA PHE A 48 -59.07 52.75 -25.59
C PHE A 48 -57.90 53.16 -26.47
N ALA A 49 -57.97 52.80 -27.75
CA ALA A 49 -57.14 53.39 -28.79
C ALA A 49 -58.01 54.25 -29.67
N ALA A 50 -57.52 55.41 -30.00
CA ALA A 50 -58.28 56.32 -30.93
C ALA A 50 -57.33 57.01 -31.88
N ALA A 51 -57.86 57.30 -33.05
CA ALA A 51 -57.19 58.06 -34.12
C ALA A 51 -58.12 59.07 -34.81
N PRO A 52 -57.58 60.17 -35.23
CA PRO A 52 -58.38 61.14 -35.96
C PRO A 52 -58.71 60.63 -37.36
N ILE A 53 -59.95 60.93 -37.84
CA ILE A 53 -60.38 60.78 -39.22
C ILE A 53 -60.29 62.13 -39.84
N ARG A 54 -59.61 62.25 -41.00
CA ARG A 54 -59.43 63.48 -41.71
C ARG A 54 -60.19 63.40 -43.03
N ASP A 55 -60.66 64.56 -43.47
CA ASP A 55 -61.20 64.74 -44.85
C ASP A 55 -60.05 64.90 -45.87
N ASP A 56 -60.45 65.10 -47.14
CA ASP A 56 -59.52 65.28 -48.24
C ASP A 56 -58.68 66.58 -48.15
N ASP A 57 -59.09 67.51 -47.32
CA ASP A 57 -58.40 68.77 -47.04
C ASP A 57 -57.51 68.71 -45.84
N GLY A 58 -57.49 67.56 -45.13
CA GLY A 58 -56.67 67.30 -43.95
C GLY A 58 -57.30 67.74 -42.63
N GLU A 59 -58.51 68.27 -42.62
CA GLU A 59 -59.23 68.69 -41.44
C GLU A 59 -59.80 67.47 -40.69
N ILE A 60 -59.79 67.53 -39.35
CA ILE A 60 -60.27 66.41 -38.48
C ILE A 60 -61.80 66.48 -38.46
N ILE A 61 -62.46 65.53 -39.08
CA ILE A 61 -63.90 65.45 -39.15
C ILE A 61 -64.57 64.51 -38.16
N ALA A 62 -63.78 63.54 -37.63
CA ALA A 62 -64.24 62.56 -36.66
C ALA A 62 -63.07 61.89 -35.95
N SER A 63 -63.35 61.12 -34.94
CA SER A 63 -62.40 60.17 -34.32
C SER A 63 -62.94 58.76 -34.48
N PHE A 64 -62.02 57.86 -34.78
CA PHE A 64 -62.27 56.42 -34.71
C PHE A 64 -61.57 55.86 -33.50
N GLY A 65 -62.32 55.19 -32.60
CA GLY A 65 -61.79 54.56 -31.43
C GLY A 65 -62.32 53.16 -31.29
N PHE A 66 -61.48 52.29 -30.68
CA PHE A 66 -61.87 50.94 -30.32
C PHE A 66 -61.41 50.62 -28.91
N ARG A 67 -62.15 49.77 -28.28
CA ARG A 67 -61.83 49.22 -26.96
C ARG A 67 -60.79 48.09 -27.07
N ILE A 68 -59.81 48.15 -26.23
CA ILE A 68 -58.80 47.11 -26.05
C ILE A 68 -59.08 46.48 -24.70
N ASP A 69 -59.06 45.18 -24.63
CA ASP A 69 -59.03 44.42 -23.36
C ASP A 69 -57.61 44.33 -22.82
N PRO A 70 -57.29 44.97 -21.69
CA PRO A 70 -55.93 44.95 -21.15
C PRO A 70 -55.44 43.55 -20.76
N GLN A 71 -56.35 42.66 -20.43
CA GLN A 71 -55.98 41.28 -20.02
C GLN A 71 -55.65 40.46 -21.25
N ASP A 72 -56.52 40.44 -22.25
CA ASP A 72 -56.36 39.57 -23.39
C ASP A 72 -55.42 40.13 -24.46
N ASP A 73 -55.35 41.42 -24.61
CA ASP A 73 -54.58 42.05 -25.67
C ASP A 73 -53.25 42.65 -25.21
N PHE A 74 -53.24 43.48 -24.15
CA PHE A 74 -52.02 44.14 -23.65
C PHE A 74 -51.16 43.21 -22.84
N THR A 75 -51.72 42.52 -21.81
CA THR A 75 -51.00 41.60 -20.98
C THR A 75 -50.47 40.44 -21.80
N ARG A 76 -51.15 39.98 -22.86
CA ARG A 76 -50.71 38.91 -23.72
C ARG A 76 -49.36 39.19 -24.38
N ILE A 77 -49.08 40.44 -24.75
CA ILE A 77 -47.80 40.86 -25.33
C ILE A 77 -46.66 40.65 -24.26
N LEU A 78 -46.92 41.08 -23.06
CA LEU A 78 -45.94 40.95 -21.95
C LEU A 78 -45.72 39.49 -21.54
N ARG A 79 -46.75 38.65 -21.61
CA ARG A 79 -46.64 37.20 -21.34
C ARG A 79 -45.68 36.46 -22.29
N THR A 80 -45.41 36.97 -23.48
CA THR A 80 -44.48 36.35 -24.43
C THR A 80 -43.03 36.42 -23.97
N ALA A 81 -42.70 37.34 -23.06
CA ALA A 81 -41.36 37.53 -22.50
C ALA A 81 -41.15 36.82 -21.13
N ARG A 82 -42.03 35.89 -20.76
CA ARG A 82 -41.88 35.08 -19.54
C ARG A 82 -40.80 34.02 -19.73
N TYR A 83 -39.79 34.04 -18.89
CA TYR A 83 -38.69 33.06 -18.88
C TYR A 83 -38.78 32.16 -17.64
N GLY A 84 -38.52 30.89 -17.79
CA GLY A 84 -38.47 29.93 -16.68
C GLY A 84 -39.79 29.79 -15.89
N GLU A 85 -39.68 29.44 -14.62
CA GLU A 85 -40.83 29.25 -13.74
C GLU A 85 -41.22 30.55 -13.01
N SER A 86 -40.27 31.44 -12.72
CA SER A 86 -40.49 32.69 -11.97
C SER A 86 -40.39 33.95 -12.84
N GLY A 87 -39.89 33.83 -14.06
CA GLY A 87 -39.72 34.99 -14.93
C GLY A 87 -41.04 35.69 -15.28
N GLU A 88 -41.15 36.99 -14.98
CA GLU A 88 -42.32 37.80 -15.20
C GLU A 88 -41.97 39.09 -15.94
N THR A 89 -42.81 39.48 -16.88
CA THR A 89 -42.78 40.82 -17.52
C THR A 89 -44.10 41.49 -17.25
N TYR A 90 -44.06 42.70 -16.70
CA TYR A 90 -45.24 43.46 -16.35
C TYR A 90 -45.05 44.96 -16.57
N ALA A 91 -46.17 45.67 -16.63
CA ALA A 91 -46.22 47.13 -16.83
C ALA A 91 -46.89 47.81 -15.64
N PHE A 92 -46.48 49.05 -15.33
CA PHE A 92 -46.95 49.84 -14.21
C PHE A 92 -47.01 51.36 -14.55
N ASP A 93 -47.90 52.04 -13.88
CA ASP A 93 -48.07 53.47 -14.02
C ASP A 93 -47.08 54.30 -13.16
N ALA A 94 -47.18 55.64 -13.24
CA ALA A 94 -46.38 56.61 -12.50
C ALA A 94 -46.59 56.56 -10.98
N ASN A 95 -47.65 55.92 -10.50
CA ASN A 95 -47.88 55.67 -9.03
C ASN A 95 -47.32 54.30 -8.56
N GLY A 96 -46.83 53.51 -9.52
CA GLY A 96 -46.40 52.15 -9.24
C GLY A 96 -47.55 51.15 -9.20
N LEU A 97 -48.71 51.47 -9.74
CA LEU A 97 -49.83 50.55 -9.85
C LEU A 97 -49.69 49.67 -11.10
N LEU A 98 -49.90 48.37 -10.92
CA LEU A 98 -49.87 47.41 -12.03
C LEU A 98 -50.96 47.72 -13.04
N ILE A 99 -50.55 47.90 -14.30
CA ILE A 99 -51.46 48.11 -15.46
C ILE A 99 -51.47 46.88 -16.38
N SER A 100 -50.83 45.81 -16.01
CA SER A 100 -50.90 44.47 -16.60
C SER A 100 -51.17 43.41 -15.55
N GLU A 101 -51.61 42.22 -15.95
CA GLU A 101 -51.74 41.12 -15.01
C GLU A 101 -50.38 40.56 -14.62
N SER A 102 -50.22 40.23 -13.32
CA SER A 102 -49.10 39.46 -12.81
C SER A 102 -49.17 38.00 -13.25
N ARG A 103 -48.00 37.38 -13.35
CA ARG A 103 -47.88 35.92 -13.46
C ARG A 103 -48.36 35.22 -12.20
N PHE A 104 -48.27 35.90 -11.06
CA PHE A 104 -48.48 35.38 -9.73
C PHE A 104 -49.86 35.68 -9.14
N ASP A 105 -50.88 35.94 -9.94
CA ASP A 105 -52.23 36.26 -9.47
C ASP A 105 -52.77 35.24 -8.46
N ASP A 106 -52.50 33.94 -8.65
CA ASP A 106 -52.93 32.90 -7.71
C ASP A 106 -52.21 33.01 -6.37
N GLU A 107 -50.90 33.31 -6.39
CA GLU A 107 -50.13 33.58 -5.18
C GLU A 107 -50.58 34.86 -4.50
N LEU A 108 -50.77 35.94 -5.24
CA LEU A 108 -51.23 37.21 -4.72
C LEU A 108 -52.61 37.10 -4.08
N ARG A 109 -53.49 36.26 -4.63
CA ARG A 109 -54.80 35.94 -4.03
C ARG A 109 -54.65 35.13 -2.75
N ALA A 110 -53.76 34.13 -2.72
CA ALA A 110 -53.50 33.30 -1.57
C ALA A 110 -52.91 34.08 -0.38
N ILE A 111 -52.09 35.11 -0.67
CA ILE A 111 -51.49 35.99 0.35
C ILE A 111 -52.35 37.21 0.69
N GLY A 112 -53.53 37.36 0.07
CA GLY A 112 -54.49 38.42 0.36
C GLY A 112 -54.15 39.81 -0.18
N LEU A 113 -53.26 39.90 -1.20
CA LEU A 113 -52.95 41.16 -1.89
C LEU A 113 -54.02 41.55 -2.87
N ILE A 114 -54.76 40.59 -3.39
CA ILE A 114 -55.97 40.79 -4.20
C ILE A 114 -57.10 39.98 -3.57
N ASP A 115 -58.33 40.36 -3.83
CA ASP A 115 -59.51 39.72 -3.30
C ASP A 115 -59.58 38.23 -3.62
N ALA A 116 -60.18 37.44 -2.75
CA ALA A 116 -60.25 35.98 -2.89
C ALA A 116 -61.18 35.48 -4.03
N GLY A 117 -61.86 36.34 -4.72
CA GLY A 117 -62.76 36.02 -5.81
C GLY A 117 -61.99 35.50 -7.04
N PRO A 118 -62.54 34.51 -7.80
CA PRO A 118 -61.89 33.94 -8.96
C PRO A 118 -61.68 34.97 -10.09
N GLU A 119 -62.46 36.03 -10.10
CA GLU A 119 -62.39 37.14 -11.08
C GLU A 119 -61.44 38.25 -10.65
N SER A 120 -60.90 38.18 -9.40
CA SER A 120 -59.98 39.19 -8.93
C SER A 120 -58.61 39.04 -9.57
N ARG A 121 -58.05 40.17 -10.10
CA ARG A 121 -56.79 40.22 -10.84
C ARG A 121 -55.86 41.27 -10.19
N SER A 122 -54.57 41.14 -10.49
CA SER A 122 -53.54 42.08 -10.01
C SER A 122 -53.60 43.44 -10.72
N ILE A 123 -54.06 43.45 -11.98
CA ILE A 123 -54.20 44.67 -12.77
C ILE A 123 -55.09 45.70 -12.06
N LEU A 124 -54.61 46.93 -11.93
CA LEU A 124 -55.22 48.05 -11.19
C LEU A 124 -55.51 47.80 -9.68
N ASN A 125 -55.03 46.67 -9.12
CA ASN A 125 -55.25 46.30 -7.73
C ASN A 125 -53.97 46.17 -6.92
N VAL A 126 -52.82 46.04 -7.54
CA VAL A 126 -51.55 45.84 -6.84
C VAL A 126 -50.58 46.97 -7.15
N GLU A 127 -50.09 47.63 -6.10
CA GLU A 127 -48.97 48.57 -6.21
C GLU A 127 -47.64 47.84 -6.06
N ILE A 128 -46.63 48.26 -6.79
CA ILE A 128 -45.28 47.66 -6.83
C ILE A 128 -44.45 48.26 -5.68
N ARG A 129 -44.71 47.77 -4.46
CA ARG A 129 -44.04 48.24 -3.24
C ARG A 129 -43.16 47.14 -2.64
N ASP A 130 -42.01 47.54 -2.13
CA ASP A 130 -41.10 46.65 -1.43
C ASP A 130 -41.55 46.43 0.01
N PRO A 131 -41.97 45.22 0.42
CA PRO A 131 -42.39 44.95 1.79
C PRO A 131 -41.25 44.85 2.79
N GLY A 132 -39.98 44.96 2.38
CA GLY A 132 -38.77 44.83 3.19
C GLY A 132 -38.38 43.39 3.53
N THR A 133 -39.35 42.48 3.54
CA THR A 133 -39.19 41.01 3.74
C THR A 133 -40.17 40.30 2.81
N TYR A 134 -40.26 38.98 2.86
CA TYR A 134 -41.37 38.29 2.19
C TYR A 134 -42.71 38.85 2.73
N ILE A 135 -43.67 39.07 1.84
CA ILE A 135 -44.84 39.91 2.14
C ILE A 135 -45.67 39.43 3.34
N LEU A 136 -45.78 38.12 3.56
CA LEU A 136 -46.48 37.58 4.75
C LEU A 136 -45.75 37.83 6.07
N ASP A 137 -44.47 38.14 6.04
CA ASP A 137 -43.66 38.43 7.23
C ASP A 137 -43.53 39.95 7.48
N SER A 138 -44.08 40.75 6.58
CA SER A 138 -43.98 42.21 6.70
C SER A 138 -45.01 42.75 7.71
N ASN A 139 -44.52 43.53 8.68
CA ASN A 139 -45.37 44.24 9.65
C ASN A 139 -45.68 45.69 9.21
N VAL A 140 -45.19 46.13 8.06
CA VAL A 140 -45.39 47.50 7.55
C VAL A 140 -46.64 47.52 6.70
N PRO A 141 -47.64 48.39 7.00
CA PRO A 141 -48.81 48.57 6.14
C PRO A 141 -48.43 48.89 4.71
N ARG A 142 -49.19 48.38 3.72
CA ARG A 142 -48.84 48.45 2.30
C ARG A 142 -48.66 49.89 1.84
N ASP A 143 -49.50 50.78 2.26
CA ASP A 143 -49.47 52.21 1.91
C ASP A 143 -48.20 52.94 2.45
N GLN A 144 -47.54 52.38 3.47
CA GLN A 144 -46.30 52.91 4.03
C GLN A 144 -45.03 52.26 3.46
N GLN A 145 -45.16 51.19 2.69
CA GLN A 145 -44.04 50.57 2.03
C GLN A 145 -43.50 51.44 0.88
N PRO A 146 -42.19 51.56 0.70
CA PRO A 146 -41.64 52.29 -0.43
C PRO A 146 -41.92 51.54 -1.75
N LEU A 147 -41.88 52.24 -2.87
CA LEU A 147 -41.84 51.58 -4.18
C LEU A 147 -40.62 50.65 -4.25
N THR A 148 -40.75 49.57 -5.00
CA THR A 148 -39.57 48.72 -5.27
C THR A 148 -38.45 49.54 -5.94
N ARG A 149 -37.21 49.13 -5.70
CA ARG A 149 -36.02 49.81 -6.26
C ARG A 149 -36.13 50.05 -7.75
N MET A 150 -36.63 49.08 -8.48
CA MET A 150 -36.84 49.13 -9.92
C MET A 150 -37.90 50.15 -10.27
N ALA A 151 -39.09 50.09 -9.68
CA ALA A 151 -40.19 51.01 -9.96
C ALA A 151 -39.81 52.46 -9.68
N ALA A 152 -39.17 52.73 -8.53
CA ALA A 152 -38.69 54.05 -8.16
C ALA A 152 -37.65 54.61 -9.13
N ALA A 153 -36.81 53.76 -9.73
CA ALA A 153 -35.86 54.16 -10.77
C ALA A 153 -36.52 54.41 -12.12
N ALA A 154 -37.42 53.51 -12.56
CA ALA A 154 -38.10 53.61 -13.84
C ALA A 154 -38.98 54.88 -13.93
N ILE A 155 -39.79 55.19 -12.92
CA ILE A 155 -40.63 56.37 -12.82
C ILE A 155 -39.83 57.69 -12.97
N GLN A 156 -38.55 57.67 -12.55
CA GLN A 156 -37.63 58.81 -12.76
C GLN A 156 -37.00 58.84 -14.15
N GLY A 157 -37.49 58.02 -15.10
CA GLY A 157 -36.96 57.92 -16.44
C GLY A 157 -35.60 57.18 -16.54
N ARG A 158 -35.17 56.47 -15.46
CA ARG A 158 -33.91 55.73 -15.42
C ARG A 158 -34.12 54.27 -15.80
N ALA A 159 -33.80 53.91 -17.03
CA ALA A 159 -33.70 52.51 -17.42
C ALA A 159 -32.52 51.84 -16.73
N GLY A 160 -32.65 50.57 -16.42
CA GLY A 160 -31.58 49.83 -15.73
C GLY A 160 -31.70 48.33 -15.83
N VAL A 161 -30.61 47.68 -15.39
CA VAL A 161 -30.50 46.23 -15.18
C VAL A 161 -29.87 46.01 -13.81
N ASP A 162 -30.42 45.13 -13.02
CA ASP A 162 -29.87 44.74 -11.75
C ASP A 162 -29.69 43.21 -11.72
N VAL A 163 -28.43 42.77 -11.62
CA VAL A 163 -28.04 41.35 -11.51
C VAL A 163 -27.51 40.98 -10.11
N GLU A 164 -27.42 41.94 -9.19
CA GLU A 164 -27.02 41.69 -7.81
C GLU A 164 -28.20 41.23 -6.95
N GLY A 165 -29.40 41.64 -7.35
CA GLY A 165 -30.65 41.30 -6.69
C GLY A 165 -31.28 42.46 -5.94
N TYR A 166 -32.61 42.56 -6.04
CA TYR A 166 -33.46 43.49 -5.31
C TYR A 166 -34.82 42.82 -5.01
N ARG A 167 -35.56 43.35 -4.04
CA ARG A 167 -36.88 42.79 -3.73
C ARG A 167 -37.97 43.33 -4.66
N ASP A 168 -38.78 42.39 -5.15
CA ASP A 168 -39.99 42.70 -5.89
C ASP A 168 -41.15 43.03 -4.93
N TYR A 169 -42.33 43.23 -5.50
CA TYR A 169 -43.56 43.58 -4.77
C TYR A 169 -44.10 42.41 -3.89
N ARG A 170 -43.62 41.19 -4.08
CA ARG A 170 -43.87 40.01 -3.20
C ARG A 170 -42.87 39.95 -2.05
N GLY A 171 -41.79 40.70 -2.11
CA GLY A 171 -40.64 40.62 -1.20
C GLY A 171 -39.66 39.52 -1.54
N VAL A 172 -39.78 38.93 -2.73
CA VAL A 172 -38.84 37.92 -3.25
C VAL A 172 -37.65 38.65 -3.87
N GLU A 173 -36.45 38.09 -3.65
CA GLU A 173 -35.24 38.61 -4.27
C GLU A 173 -35.20 38.22 -5.77
N VAL A 174 -35.17 39.21 -6.61
CA VAL A 174 -35.19 39.06 -8.07
C VAL A 174 -34.03 39.77 -8.74
N VAL A 175 -33.67 39.34 -9.93
CA VAL A 175 -32.82 40.08 -10.87
C VAL A 175 -33.67 40.51 -12.04
N GLY A 176 -33.43 41.71 -12.58
CA GLY A 176 -34.34 42.22 -13.60
C GLY A 176 -33.77 43.40 -14.37
N ALA A 177 -34.57 43.79 -15.39
CA ALA A 177 -34.32 44.96 -16.23
C ALA A 177 -35.61 45.76 -16.41
N TRP A 178 -35.49 47.06 -16.44
CA TRP A 178 -36.63 47.95 -16.51
C TRP A 178 -36.37 49.16 -17.42
N THR A 179 -37.45 49.72 -17.93
CA THR A 179 -37.43 50.96 -18.69
C THR A 179 -38.74 51.71 -18.51
N TRP A 180 -38.72 53.05 -18.70
CA TRP A 180 -39.89 53.90 -18.83
C TRP A 180 -40.13 54.17 -20.26
N LEU A 181 -41.38 54.10 -20.69
CA LEU A 181 -41.82 54.40 -22.05
C LEU A 181 -42.51 55.80 -22.07
N ASP A 182 -41.71 56.84 -22.27
CA ASP A 182 -42.16 58.26 -22.18
C ASP A 182 -43.32 58.56 -23.12
N GLU A 183 -43.36 57.92 -24.29
CA GLU A 183 -44.44 58.14 -25.28
C GLU A 183 -45.81 57.69 -24.76
N TYR A 184 -45.78 56.59 -23.91
CA TYR A 184 -47.02 55.98 -23.45
C TYR A 184 -47.25 56.20 -21.95
N ASP A 185 -46.30 56.83 -21.26
CA ASP A 185 -46.32 57.18 -19.81
C ASP A 185 -46.49 56.00 -18.86
N PHE A 186 -45.75 54.91 -19.10
CA PHE A 186 -45.69 53.76 -18.22
C PHE A 186 -44.31 53.07 -18.20
N GLY A 187 -44.05 52.34 -17.11
CA GLY A 187 -42.87 51.52 -16.96
C GLY A 187 -43.10 50.05 -17.32
N VAL A 188 -42.07 49.41 -17.87
CA VAL A 188 -42.05 47.99 -18.16
C VAL A 188 -40.84 47.39 -17.47
N THR A 189 -41.01 46.26 -16.83
CA THR A 189 -39.94 45.49 -16.25
C THR A 189 -40.03 44.00 -16.60
N THR A 190 -38.88 43.34 -16.62
CA THR A 190 -38.77 41.89 -16.67
C THR A 190 -37.92 41.46 -15.52
N GLU A 191 -38.43 40.57 -14.68
CA GLU A 191 -37.81 40.08 -13.45
C GLU A 191 -37.81 38.55 -13.42
N VAL A 192 -36.80 37.96 -12.81
CA VAL A 192 -36.68 36.53 -12.54
C VAL A 192 -36.19 36.35 -11.12
N ASP A 193 -36.71 35.40 -10.37
CA ASP A 193 -36.26 35.12 -9.01
C ASP A 193 -34.76 34.80 -9.00
N ALA A 194 -33.98 35.46 -8.14
CA ALA A 194 -32.53 35.28 -8.06
C ALA A 194 -32.14 33.84 -7.78
N ALA A 195 -32.96 33.13 -7.00
CA ALA A 195 -32.77 31.71 -6.73
C ALA A 195 -32.81 30.85 -7.99
N GLU A 196 -33.73 31.15 -8.94
CA GLU A 196 -33.80 30.46 -10.22
C GLU A 196 -32.67 30.90 -11.16
N ALA A 197 -32.42 32.19 -11.27
CA ALA A 197 -31.39 32.76 -12.14
C ALA A 197 -29.98 32.19 -11.80
N PHE A 198 -29.69 32.00 -10.53
CA PHE A 198 -28.37 31.50 -10.04
C PHE A 198 -28.38 30.04 -9.63
N ALA A 199 -29.42 29.27 -9.88
CA ALA A 199 -29.50 27.84 -9.50
C ALA A 199 -28.33 27.01 -10.05
N ALA A 200 -28.00 27.21 -11.33
CA ALA A 200 -26.88 26.50 -11.97
C ALA A 200 -25.52 26.85 -11.33
N LEU A 201 -25.30 28.11 -11.00
CA LEU A 201 -24.06 28.57 -10.34
C LEU A 201 -23.93 28.00 -8.94
N THR A 202 -25.02 27.95 -8.19
CA THR A 202 -25.06 27.37 -6.84
C THR A 202 -24.76 25.87 -6.87
N ALA A 203 -25.34 25.14 -7.82
CA ALA A 203 -25.06 23.72 -8.03
C ALA A 203 -23.58 23.48 -8.38
N LEU A 204 -23.03 24.31 -9.28
CA LEU A 204 -21.62 24.23 -9.67
C LEU A 204 -20.69 24.47 -8.47
N ASN A 205 -20.94 25.49 -7.67
CA ASN A 205 -20.15 25.81 -6.48
C ASN A 205 -20.18 24.66 -5.46
N ARG A 206 -21.35 24.03 -5.25
CA ARG A 206 -21.45 22.84 -4.37
C ARG A 206 -20.63 21.68 -4.92
N ALA A 207 -20.68 21.40 -6.22
CA ALA A 207 -19.90 20.37 -6.87
C ALA A 207 -18.38 20.60 -6.70
N PHE A 208 -17.92 21.84 -6.85
CA PHE A 208 -16.52 22.21 -6.62
C PHE A 208 -16.08 21.98 -5.18
N LEU A 209 -16.89 22.34 -4.20
CA LEU A 209 -16.58 22.10 -2.77
C LEU A 209 -16.46 20.61 -2.47
N VAL A 210 -17.36 19.79 -3.00
CA VAL A 210 -17.29 18.32 -2.85
C VAL A 210 -16.01 17.77 -3.50
N LEU A 211 -15.67 18.24 -4.70
CA LEU A 211 -14.45 17.82 -5.38
C LEU A 211 -13.19 18.16 -4.57
N ILE A 212 -13.09 19.37 -4.04
CA ILE A 212 -11.97 19.81 -3.21
C ILE A 212 -11.86 18.93 -1.96
N LEU A 213 -12.99 18.61 -1.31
CA LEU A 213 -13.02 17.75 -0.14
C LEU A 213 -12.51 16.33 -0.46
N VAL A 214 -12.96 15.75 -1.58
CA VAL A 214 -12.51 14.42 -2.04
C VAL A 214 -11.01 14.41 -2.32
N LEU A 215 -10.50 15.44 -2.99
CA LEU A 215 -9.07 15.58 -3.27
C LEU A 215 -8.25 15.72 -1.98
N ALA A 216 -8.72 16.49 -1.00
CA ALA A 216 -8.06 16.65 0.30
C ALA A 216 -8.00 15.32 1.08
N ILE A 217 -9.10 14.56 1.12
CA ILE A 217 -9.15 13.24 1.75
C ILE A 217 -8.19 12.26 1.04
N SER A 218 -8.17 12.26 -0.29
CA SER A 218 -7.28 11.40 -1.07
C SER A 218 -5.80 11.74 -0.81
N ALA A 219 -5.44 13.01 -0.75
CA ALA A 219 -4.08 13.45 -0.43
C ALA A 219 -3.67 13.01 0.98
N LEU A 220 -4.57 13.12 1.96
CA LEU A 220 -4.32 12.67 3.34
C LEU A 220 -4.12 11.15 3.41
N ALA A 221 -4.93 10.37 2.68
CA ALA A 221 -4.80 8.91 2.61
C ALA A 221 -3.47 8.47 1.97
N ILE A 222 -3.05 9.15 0.90
CA ILE A 222 -1.74 8.90 0.26
C ILE A 222 -0.59 9.21 1.23
N LEU A 223 -0.66 10.33 1.94
CA LEU A 223 0.37 10.71 2.93
C LEU A 223 0.43 9.70 4.07
N ALA A 224 -0.72 9.28 4.61
CA ALA A 224 -0.79 8.27 5.67
C ALA A 224 -0.19 6.93 5.21
N SER A 225 -0.55 6.46 4.01
CA SER A 225 0.00 5.25 3.39
C SER A 225 1.51 5.33 3.21
N TYR A 226 2.01 6.46 2.73
CA TYR A 226 3.46 6.70 2.60
C TYR A 226 4.18 6.62 3.96
N LEU A 227 3.64 7.22 5.01
CA LEU A 227 4.23 7.19 6.35
C LEU A 227 4.23 5.77 6.93
N VAL A 228 3.16 4.99 6.74
CA VAL A 228 3.08 3.59 7.17
C VAL A 228 4.12 2.74 6.42
N ILE A 229 4.19 2.84 5.10
CA ILE A 229 5.17 2.09 4.29
C ILE A 229 6.61 2.45 4.69
N ARG A 230 6.89 3.74 4.88
CA ARG A 230 8.20 4.21 5.33
C ARG A 230 8.58 3.65 6.70
N ASN A 231 7.62 3.58 7.63
CA ASN A 231 7.86 3.03 8.98
C ASN A 231 8.08 1.52 8.93
N LEU A 232 7.28 0.78 8.15
CA LEU A 232 7.45 -0.66 7.95
C LEU A 232 8.81 -1.00 7.32
N ARG A 233 9.27 -0.24 6.31
CA ARG A 233 10.60 -0.42 5.72
C ARG A 233 11.72 -0.20 6.73
N LYS A 234 11.63 0.83 7.57
CA LYS A 234 12.64 1.07 8.63
C LYS A 234 12.68 -0.06 9.65
N THR A 235 11.55 -0.66 9.98
CA THR A 235 11.47 -1.79 10.92
C THR A 235 12.04 -3.06 10.28
N ALA A 236 11.72 -3.34 9.01
CA ALA A 236 12.30 -4.47 8.27
C ALA A 236 13.83 -4.34 8.10
N ASP A 237 14.34 -3.16 7.76
CA ASP A 237 15.78 -2.89 7.66
C ASP A 237 16.51 -3.08 9.01
N ARG A 238 15.85 -2.80 10.14
CA ARG A 238 16.41 -3.02 11.48
C ARG A 238 16.43 -4.49 11.85
N ALA A 239 15.40 -5.26 11.51
CA ALA A 239 15.32 -6.69 11.76
C ALA A 239 16.36 -7.51 10.96
N GLN A 240 16.86 -7.00 9.84
CA GLN A 240 17.93 -7.64 9.05
C GLN A 240 19.34 -7.26 9.47
N LYS A 241 19.51 -6.31 10.38
CA LYS A 241 20.83 -5.86 10.85
C LYS A 241 21.18 -6.50 12.19
N LEU A 242 22.23 -7.31 12.16
CA LEU A 242 22.87 -7.88 13.34
C LEU A 242 24.19 -7.14 13.58
N GLY A 243 24.20 -6.14 14.45
CA GLY A 243 25.38 -5.30 14.64
C GLY A 243 25.83 -4.67 13.31
N GLN A 244 27.03 -5.06 12.87
CA GLN A 244 27.62 -4.58 11.59
C GLN A 244 27.35 -5.51 10.39
N TYR A 245 26.48 -6.54 10.55
CA TYR A 245 26.13 -7.49 9.49
C TYR A 245 24.69 -7.27 9.01
N THR A 246 24.47 -7.29 7.70
CA THR A 246 23.14 -7.30 7.08
C THR A 246 22.87 -8.70 6.56
N LEU A 247 21.89 -9.39 7.10
CA LEU A 247 21.47 -10.71 6.64
C LEU A 247 20.83 -10.61 5.26
N GLU A 248 21.29 -11.46 4.32
CA GLU A 248 20.79 -11.46 2.94
C GLU A 248 19.87 -12.65 2.67
N LYS A 249 20.34 -13.88 3.00
CA LYS A 249 19.65 -15.12 2.67
C LYS A 249 20.03 -16.22 3.65
N LYS A 250 19.08 -17.05 4.05
CA LYS A 250 19.34 -18.27 4.80
C LYS A 250 19.99 -19.30 3.88
N ILE A 251 21.15 -19.83 4.26
CA ILE A 251 21.95 -20.78 3.49
C ILE A 251 22.05 -22.16 4.15
N GLY A 252 21.67 -22.28 5.42
CA GLY A 252 21.65 -23.54 6.16
C GLY A 252 20.76 -23.47 7.38
N GLU A 253 20.27 -24.63 7.83
CA GLU A 253 19.52 -24.81 9.07
C GLU A 253 19.79 -26.20 9.63
N GLY A 254 19.94 -26.30 10.94
CA GLY A 254 20.15 -27.56 11.64
C GLY A 254 19.82 -27.42 13.11
N GLY A 255 19.97 -28.52 13.89
CA GLY A 255 19.74 -28.52 15.34
C GLY A 255 20.57 -27.48 16.11
N MET A 256 21.69 -27.03 15.54
CA MET A 256 22.60 -26.03 16.11
C MET A 256 22.34 -24.60 15.65
N GLY A 257 21.20 -24.33 15.01
CA GLY A 257 20.81 -22.99 14.58
C GLY A 257 20.74 -22.79 13.08
N ALA A 258 20.55 -21.53 12.68
CA ALA A 258 20.38 -21.12 11.30
C ALA A 258 21.60 -20.33 10.82
N VAL A 259 22.09 -20.64 9.61
CA VAL A 259 23.21 -19.96 8.98
C VAL A 259 22.67 -19.07 7.87
N TYR A 260 23.07 -17.81 7.89
CA TYR A 260 22.69 -16.82 6.90
C TYR A 260 23.91 -16.32 6.11
N ARG A 261 23.77 -16.21 4.81
CA ARG A 261 24.64 -15.32 4.07
C ARG A 261 24.36 -13.90 4.50
N ALA A 262 25.39 -13.15 4.80
CA ALA A 262 25.32 -11.77 5.24
C ALA A 262 26.38 -10.93 4.54
N ARG A 263 26.26 -9.62 4.66
CA ARG A 263 27.24 -8.66 4.17
C ARG A 263 27.66 -7.76 5.32
N HIS A 264 28.96 -7.63 5.52
CA HIS A 264 29.52 -6.68 6.45
C HIS A 264 29.23 -5.24 5.97
N ALA A 265 28.62 -4.41 6.82
CA ALA A 265 28.07 -3.11 6.44
C ALA A 265 29.12 -2.14 5.87
N LEU A 266 30.34 -2.13 6.44
CA LEU A 266 31.43 -1.26 6.00
C LEU A 266 32.33 -1.92 4.95
N LEU A 267 32.79 -3.15 5.19
CA LEU A 267 33.72 -3.84 4.32
C LEU A 267 33.06 -4.40 3.05
N ARG A 268 31.74 -4.52 3.05
CA ARG A 268 30.92 -5.05 1.94
C ARG A 268 31.32 -6.46 1.47
N ARG A 269 32.11 -7.20 2.27
CA ARG A 269 32.48 -8.58 1.96
C ARG A 269 31.35 -9.56 2.30
N PRO A 270 31.18 -10.63 1.52
CA PRO A 270 30.30 -11.73 1.88
C PRO A 270 30.79 -12.38 3.19
N THR A 271 29.86 -12.70 4.07
CA THR A 271 30.12 -13.28 5.39
C THR A 271 29.03 -14.31 5.66
N ALA A 272 29.32 -15.40 6.34
CA ALA A 272 28.32 -16.30 6.89
C ALA A 272 28.06 -15.92 8.34
N VAL A 273 26.80 -15.81 8.75
CA VAL A 273 26.43 -15.54 10.14
C VAL A 273 25.56 -16.67 10.63
N LYS A 274 26.01 -17.34 11.70
CA LYS A 274 25.26 -18.41 12.36
C LYS A 274 24.57 -17.84 13.60
N LEU A 275 23.25 -18.04 13.66
CA LEU A 275 22.41 -17.71 14.80
C LEU A 275 22.14 -18.95 15.61
N LEU A 276 22.35 -18.90 16.91
CA LEU A 276 22.05 -20.02 17.79
C LEU A 276 20.56 -20.04 18.18
N PRO A 277 19.98 -21.22 18.49
CA PRO A 277 18.61 -21.32 18.98
C PRO A 277 18.44 -20.62 20.33
N GLU A 278 17.28 -19.98 20.56
CA GLU A 278 16.93 -19.31 21.83
C GLU A 278 16.91 -20.28 23.03
N GLU A 279 16.68 -21.57 22.79
CA GLU A 279 16.62 -22.62 23.80
C GLU A 279 17.98 -22.88 24.48
N THR A 280 19.08 -22.47 23.85
CA THR A 280 20.44 -22.56 24.37
C THR A 280 20.82 -21.40 25.32
N SER A 281 19.86 -20.65 25.83
CA SER A 281 20.05 -19.36 26.52
C SER A 281 20.37 -19.46 28.01
N SER A 282 20.79 -20.64 28.56
CA SER A 282 21.30 -20.65 29.93
C SER A 282 22.61 -19.85 29.97
N GLU A 283 22.82 -19.06 31.02
CA GLU A 283 24.00 -18.21 31.18
C GLU A 283 25.31 -19.04 31.17
N GLU A 284 25.24 -20.26 31.65
CA GLU A 284 26.33 -21.22 31.64
C GLU A 284 26.66 -21.79 30.25
N ALA A 285 25.61 -22.05 29.43
CA ALA A 285 25.79 -22.51 28.05
C ALA A 285 26.42 -21.42 27.19
N VAL A 286 25.96 -20.19 27.36
CA VAL A 286 26.50 -19.02 26.65
C VAL A 286 27.96 -18.77 27.01
N THR A 287 28.33 -18.83 28.31
CA THR A 287 29.71 -18.62 28.75
C THR A 287 30.65 -19.68 28.18
N ARG A 288 30.22 -20.93 28.13
CA ARG A 288 31.00 -22.02 27.51
C ARG A 288 31.16 -21.77 26.00
N PHE A 289 30.09 -21.43 25.32
CA PHE A 289 30.12 -21.13 23.89
C PHE A 289 31.04 -19.96 23.55
N GLU A 290 30.98 -18.86 24.32
CA GLU A 290 31.90 -17.72 24.16
C GLU A 290 33.36 -18.16 24.27
N ARG A 291 33.66 -19.01 25.24
CA ARG A 291 35.01 -19.54 25.42
C ARG A 291 35.47 -20.42 24.23
N GLU A 292 34.59 -21.28 23.72
CA GLU A 292 34.89 -22.13 22.57
C GLU A 292 35.06 -21.35 21.26
N VAL A 293 34.21 -20.34 21.04
CA VAL A 293 34.39 -19.41 19.91
C VAL A 293 35.71 -18.68 20.00
N GLN A 294 36.12 -18.24 21.22
CA GLN A 294 37.41 -17.59 21.43
C GLN A 294 38.56 -18.53 21.10
N LEU A 295 38.55 -19.75 21.63
CA LEU A 295 39.58 -20.75 21.35
C LEU A 295 39.65 -21.11 19.85
N THR A 296 38.50 -21.29 19.20
CA THR A 296 38.46 -21.58 17.77
C THR A 296 38.95 -20.38 16.93
N SER A 297 38.71 -19.14 17.36
CA SER A 297 39.20 -17.94 16.68
C SER A 297 40.72 -17.76 16.73
N GLU A 298 41.42 -18.47 17.63
CA GLU A 298 42.87 -18.48 17.70
C GLU A 298 43.51 -19.41 16.66
N LEU A 299 42.70 -20.35 16.07
CA LEU A 299 43.17 -21.23 15.01
C LEU A 299 43.36 -20.43 13.70
N THR A 300 44.51 -20.57 13.10
CA THR A 300 44.91 -19.77 11.92
C THR A 300 45.22 -20.62 10.68
N HIS A 301 45.08 -21.93 10.77
CA HIS A 301 45.37 -22.83 9.66
C HIS A 301 44.44 -22.53 8.45
N PRO A 302 44.95 -22.49 7.22
CA PRO A 302 44.14 -22.18 6.02
C PRO A 302 43.00 -23.17 5.77
N ASN A 303 43.05 -24.38 6.34
CA ASN A 303 41.98 -25.37 6.27
C ASN A 303 40.99 -25.32 7.44
N THR A 304 41.14 -24.39 8.38
CA THR A 304 40.17 -24.09 9.46
C THR A 304 39.28 -22.95 9.06
N ILE A 305 37.99 -22.96 9.43
CA ILE A 305 37.08 -21.86 9.22
C ILE A 305 37.55 -20.61 9.98
N GLU A 306 37.61 -19.46 9.30
CA GLU A 306 37.99 -18.21 9.94
C GLU A 306 36.76 -17.55 10.58
N ILE A 307 36.79 -17.34 11.90
CA ILE A 307 35.79 -16.61 12.67
C ILE A 307 36.19 -15.13 12.69
N TYR A 308 35.28 -14.24 12.31
CA TYR A 308 35.55 -12.80 12.23
C TYR A 308 35.10 -12.03 13.45
N ASP A 309 33.97 -12.44 14.02
CA ASP A 309 33.31 -11.68 15.08
C ASP A 309 32.21 -12.54 15.74
N TYR A 310 31.85 -12.21 16.97
CA TYR A 310 30.71 -12.79 17.65
C TYR A 310 29.97 -11.74 18.48
N GLY A 311 28.71 -11.98 18.81
CA GLY A 311 27.92 -11.04 19.59
C GLY A 311 26.54 -11.55 19.93
N ARG A 312 25.73 -10.67 20.53
CA ARG A 312 24.33 -10.93 20.86
C ARG A 312 23.42 -9.94 20.16
N THR A 313 22.25 -10.39 19.74
CA THR A 313 21.20 -9.50 19.25
C THR A 313 20.60 -8.71 20.43
N PRO A 314 19.87 -7.63 20.18
CA PRO A 314 19.13 -6.92 21.24
C PRO A 314 18.15 -7.80 21.99
N GLU A 315 17.66 -8.87 21.36
CA GLU A 315 16.74 -9.87 21.92
C GLU A 315 17.47 -10.96 22.73
N GLY A 316 18.81 -10.93 22.76
CA GLY A 316 19.63 -11.86 23.52
C GLY A 316 20.11 -13.09 22.74
N VAL A 317 19.74 -13.24 21.47
CA VAL A 317 20.17 -14.36 20.61
C VAL A 317 21.66 -14.21 20.28
N PHE A 318 22.43 -15.26 20.52
CA PHE A 318 23.85 -15.29 20.23
C PHE A 318 24.11 -15.54 18.74
N TYR A 319 25.11 -14.86 18.18
CA TYR A 319 25.56 -15.08 16.80
C TYR A 319 27.07 -15.01 16.68
N TYR A 320 27.62 -15.67 15.67
CA TYR A 320 28.97 -15.43 15.22
C TYR A 320 29.04 -15.30 13.69
N ALA A 321 29.98 -14.49 13.27
CA ALA A 321 30.25 -14.20 11.87
C ALA A 321 31.55 -14.90 11.44
N MET A 322 31.51 -15.59 10.31
CA MET A 322 32.63 -16.36 9.77
C MET A 322 32.79 -16.14 8.28
N GLU A 323 33.87 -16.65 7.71
CA GLU A 323 34.06 -16.59 6.28
C GLU A 323 32.92 -17.30 5.51
N TYR A 324 32.48 -16.67 4.42
CA TYR A 324 31.52 -17.28 3.49
C TYR A 324 32.26 -18.14 2.50
N LEU A 325 31.89 -19.41 2.40
CA LEU A 325 32.55 -20.41 1.58
C LEU A 325 31.64 -20.80 0.38
N PRO A 326 31.93 -20.32 -0.84
CA PRO A 326 31.26 -20.81 -2.05
C PRO A 326 31.80 -22.21 -2.39
N GLY A 327 31.03 -23.26 -2.10
CA GLY A 327 31.48 -24.64 -2.28
C GLY A 327 30.46 -25.65 -1.78
N TYR A 328 30.87 -26.90 -1.75
CA TYR A 328 30.05 -28.04 -1.33
C TYR A 328 30.53 -28.58 0.02
N SER A 329 29.62 -28.93 0.93
CA SER A 329 29.98 -29.83 2.02
C SER A 329 30.28 -31.23 1.44
N LEU A 330 31.07 -32.01 2.15
CA LEU A 330 31.40 -33.40 1.70
C LEU A 330 30.14 -34.26 1.55
N ASN A 331 29.11 -33.99 2.36
CA ASN A 331 27.80 -34.63 2.21
C ASN A 331 27.16 -34.28 0.86
N GLN A 332 27.07 -33.00 0.55
CA GLN A 332 26.55 -32.53 -0.75
C GLN A 332 27.38 -33.06 -1.93
N LEU A 333 28.69 -33.13 -1.76
CA LEU A 333 29.58 -33.59 -2.82
C LEU A 333 29.28 -35.05 -3.19
N VAL A 334 29.12 -35.93 -2.20
CA VAL A 334 28.78 -37.34 -2.43
C VAL A 334 27.34 -37.53 -2.88
N GLU A 335 26.39 -36.80 -2.31
CA GLU A 335 24.99 -36.88 -2.73
C GLU A 335 24.77 -36.45 -4.18
N LEU A 336 25.50 -35.43 -4.64
CA LEU A 336 25.36 -34.90 -5.99
C LEU A 336 26.15 -35.69 -7.04
N PHE A 337 27.34 -36.15 -6.69
CA PHE A 337 28.31 -36.67 -7.65
C PHE A 337 28.73 -38.13 -7.41
N GLY A 338 28.25 -38.74 -6.31
CA GLY A 338 28.59 -40.10 -5.92
C GLY A 338 29.94 -40.24 -5.22
N PRO A 339 30.42 -41.48 -5.04
CA PRO A 339 31.73 -41.77 -4.39
C PRO A 339 32.88 -41.11 -5.14
N LEU A 340 33.89 -40.65 -4.40
CA LEU A 340 35.01 -39.90 -4.94
C LEU A 340 36.18 -40.82 -5.37
N PRO A 341 37.02 -40.37 -6.30
CA PRO A 341 38.28 -41.03 -6.62
C PRO A 341 39.23 -41.03 -5.42
N GLU A 342 40.03 -42.12 -5.24
CA GLU A 342 40.95 -42.28 -4.11
C GLU A 342 41.90 -41.09 -3.94
N ALA A 343 42.52 -40.65 -5.01
CA ALA A 343 43.44 -39.52 -5.02
C ALA A 343 42.80 -38.24 -4.44
N ARG A 344 41.49 -37.99 -4.77
CA ARG A 344 40.74 -36.84 -4.23
C ARG A 344 40.40 -37.03 -2.73
N VAL A 345 40.06 -38.27 -2.35
CA VAL A 345 39.83 -38.60 -0.91
C VAL A 345 41.08 -38.33 -0.11
N ILE A 346 42.25 -38.81 -0.56
CA ILE A 346 43.54 -38.56 0.08
C ILE A 346 43.80 -37.06 0.21
N HIS A 347 43.60 -36.29 -0.86
CA HIS A 347 43.79 -34.86 -0.88
C HIS A 347 42.88 -34.12 0.11
N ILE A 348 41.63 -34.56 0.25
CA ILE A 348 40.65 -33.96 1.20
C ILE A 348 41.05 -34.33 2.64
N LEU A 349 41.37 -35.58 2.91
CA LEU A 349 41.75 -36.04 4.25
C LEU A 349 43.08 -35.42 4.73
N ASP A 350 44.07 -35.25 3.86
CA ASP A 350 45.34 -34.56 4.19
C ASP A 350 45.10 -33.13 4.66
N GLN A 351 44.27 -32.37 3.96
CA GLN A 351 43.95 -31.01 4.34
C GLN A 351 43.12 -30.95 5.64
N ALA A 352 42.16 -31.87 5.83
CA ALA A 352 41.39 -31.95 7.06
C ALA A 352 42.29 -32.32 8.26
N CYS A 353 43.22 -33.28 8.10
CA CYS A 353 44.23 -33.61 9.10
C CYS A 353 45.09 -32.41 9.49
N SER A 354 45.45 -31.58 8.50
CA SER A 354 46.26 -30.37 8.76
C SER A 354 45.56 -29.39 9.69
N SER A 355 44.24 -29.19 9.50
CA SER A 355 43.40 -28.37 10.39
C SER A 355 43.27 -28.98 11.79
N LEU A 356 43.02 -30.31 11.87
CA LEU A 356 42.90 -31.02 13.15
C LEU A 356 44.23 -31.04 13.93
N ALA A 357 45.37 -31.14 13.23
CA ALA A 357 46.67 -31.11 13.87
C ALA A 357 46.97 -29.79 14.61
N GLU A 358 46.64 -28.64 14.00
CA GLU A 358 46.72 -27.35 14.68
C GLU A 358 45.82 -27.31 15.91
N ALA A 359 44.55 -27.69 15.76
CA ALA A 359 43.59 -27.69 16.86
C ALA A 359 44.02 -28.59 18.02
N HIS A 360 44.46 -29.83 17.74
CA HIS A 360 44.95 -30.76 18.77
C HIS A 360 46.20 -30.23 19.47
N SER A 361 47.11 -29.56 18.75
CA SER A 361 48.27 -28.91 19.32
C SER A 361 47.92 -27.76 20.28
N ALA A 362 46.78 -27.07 20.02
CA ALA A 362 46.21 -26.05 20.89
C ALA A 362 45.33 -26.64 22.02
N GLY A 363 45.26 -27.99 22.14
CA GLY A 363 44.41 -28.66 23.12
C GLY A 363 42.92 -28.66 22.81
N ILE A 364 42.54 -28.36 21.56
CA ILE A 364 41.16 -28.32 21.09
C ILE A 364 40.85 -29.62 20.35
N ILE A 365 39.82 -30.34 20.78
CA ILE A 365 39.28 -31.52 20.09
C ILE A 365 38.00 -31.12 19.39
N HIS A 366 37.82 -31.51 18.12
CA HIS A 366 36.68 -31.11 17.30
C HIS A 366 35.36 -31.75 17.76
N ARG A 367 35.39 -33.03 18.14
CA ARG A 367 34.27 -33.83 18.69
C ARG A 367 33.06 -34.03 17.76
N ASP A 368 32.98 -33.34 16.62
CA ASP A 368 31.86 -33.42 15.63
C ASP A 368 32.35 -33.46 14.17
N VAL A 369 33.44 -34.21 13.93
CA VAL A 369 33.97 -34.40 12.56
C VAL A 369 32.97 -35.25 11.76
N LYS A 370 32.38 -34.67 10.74
CA LYS A 370 31.40 -35.33 9.85
C LYS A 370 31.36 -34.63 8.48
N PRO A 371 30.80 -35.26 7.40
CA PRO A 371 30.81 -34.71 6.07
C PRO A 371 30.12 -33.32 5.93
N SER A 372 29.12 -33.02 6.74
CA SER A 372 28.47 -31.72 6.74
C SER A 372 29.30 -30.58 7.35
N ASN A 373 30.30 -30.93 8.19
CA ASN A 373 31.19 -29.97 8.85
C ASN A 373 32.55 -29.83 8.14
N ILE A 374 32.69 -30.40 6.95
CA ILE A 374 33.88 -30.24 6.10
C ILE A 374 33.41 -29.76 4.74
N MET A 375 33.90 -28.62 4.30
CA MET A 375 33.58 -28.05 2.98
C MET A 375 34.77 -28.13 2.03
N VAL A 376 34.48 -28.29 0.77
CA VAL A 376 35.41 -28.13 -0.36
C VAL A 376 34.98 -26.94 -1.17
N CYS A 377 35.86 -25.97 -1.35
CA CYS A 377 35.53 -24.69 -1.96
C CYS A 377 36.64 -24.20 -2.89
N GLU A 378 36.30 -23.16 -3.68
CA GLU A 378 37.29 -22.35 -4.38
C GLU A 378 37.68 -21.17 -3.51
N ARG A 379 38.97 -20.94 -3.31
CA ARG A 379 39.48 -19.85 -2.51
C ARG A 379 40.67 -19.16 -3.18
N GLY A 380 40.50 -17.86 -3.51
CA GLY A 380 41.58 -17.09 -4.14
C GLY A 380 42.09 -17.67 -5.46
N GLY A 381 41.25 -18.35 -6.23
CA GLY A 381 41.61 -19.02 -7.47
C GLY A 381 42.19 -20.42 -7.29
N ILE A 382 42.31 -20.92 -6.05
CA ILE A 382 42.72 -22.29 -5.74
C ILE A 382 41.46 -23.14 -5.56
N HIS A 383 41.38 -24.26 -6.27
CA HIS A 383 40.25 -25.18 -6.23
C HIS A 383 40.53 -26.33 -5.25
N ASP A 384 39.46 -26.97 -4.75
CA ASP A 384 39.50 -28.06 -3.78
C ASP A 384 40.21 -27.66 -2.47
N VAL A 385 40.05 -26.41 -2.01
CA VAL A 385 40.45 -25.98 -0.70
C VAL A 385 39.48 -26.55 0.32
N VAL A 386 39.96 -27.35 1.23
CA VAL A 386 39.15 -27.91 2.32
C VAL A 386 39.08 -26.94 3.49
N LYS A 387 37.88 -26.79 4.07
CA LYS A 387 37.63 -26.04 5.28
C LYS A 387 36.88 -26.88 6.32
N VAL A 388 37.47 -27.06 7.47
CA VAL A 388 36.84 -27.71 8.64
C VAL A 388 36.06 -26.65 9.41
N LEU A 389 34.78 -26.94 9.66
CA LEU A 389 33.81 -26.02 10.27
C LEU A 389 33.47 -26.49 11.71
N ASP A 390 32.94 -25.57 12.52
CA ASP A 390 32.21 -25.86 13.76
C ASP A 390 32.94 -26.78 14.74
N PHE A 391 34.13 -26.39 15.20
CA PHE A 391 34.86 -27.11 16.28
C PHE A 391 34.03 -27.12 17.56
N GLY A 392 33.45 -28.24 17.91
CA GLY A 392 32.85 -28.61 19.21
C GLY A 392 31.85 -27.69 19.90
N LEU A 393 31.51 -26.57 19.28
CA LEU A 393 30.86 -25.41 19.85
C LEU A 393 29.53 -25.66 20.62
N VAL A 394 28.97 -26.89 20.59
CA VAL A 394 27.61 -27.12 21.16
C VAL A 394 27.43 -28.47 21.85
N LYS A 395 28.33 -29.46 21.69
CA LYS A 395 28.08 -30.81 22.25
C LYS A 395 28.06 -30.90 23.78
N GLU A 396 28.72 -30.01 24.51
CA GLU A 396 28.67 -30.01 25.98
C GLU A 396 27.37 -29.45 26.59
N VAL A 397 26.56 -28.73 25.78
CA VAL A 397 25.27 -28.19 26.22
C VAL A 397 24.21 -29.29 26.32
N ASP A 398 24.22 -30.24 25.38
CA ASP A 398 23.25 -31.35 25.37
C ASP A 398 23.59 -32.47 26.34
N GLN A 399 24.88 -32.65 26.74
CA GLN A 399 25.29 -33.73 27.65
C GLN A 399 24.88 -33.50 29.10
N ALA A 400 24.69 -32.27 29.56
CA ALA A 400 24.24 -32.00 30.93
C ALA A 400 22.72 -32.27 31.14
N SER A 401 21.93 -32.31 30.07
CA SER A 401 20.50 -32.53 30.12
C SER A 401 20.02 -33.94 29.70
N ASP A 402 20.85 -34.74 28.96
CA ASP A 402 20.33 -35.94 28.27
C ASP A 402 21.04 -37.26 28.56
N LEU A 403 21.95 -37.36 29.55
CA LEU A 403 22.48 -38.66 30.02
C LEU A 403 21.52 -39.41 30.97
N SER A 404 20.26 -39.03 31.06
CA SER A 404 19.24 -39.92 31.60
C SER A 404 18.70 -40.83 30.49
N ILE A 405 19.12 -42.08 30.49
CA ILE A 405 18.66 -43.21 29.67
C ILE A 405 17.11 -43.42 29.73
N THR A 406 16.35 -42.46 30.19
CA THR A 406 14.91 -42.59 30.48
C THR A 406 13.98 -41.75 29.63
N ALA A 407 14.47 -40.96 28.67
CA ALA A 407 13.60 -40.24 27.71
C ALA A 407 13.68 -40.90 26.32
N VAL A 408 12.91 -41.92 26.12
CA VAL A 408 12.60 -42.50 24.79
C VAL A 408 11.99 -41.41 23.92
N GLY A 409 12.73 -40.86 22.96
CA GLY A 409 12.12 -40.15 21.88
C GLY A 409 12.83 -38.97 21.18
N SER A 410 13.95 -38.44 21.64
CA SER A 410 14.57 -37.28 20.95
C SER A 410 16.09 -37.26 20.94
N VAL A 411 16.72 -38.27 20.33
CA VAL A 411 18.12 -38.14 19.90
C VAL A 411 18.12 -37.33 18.60
N THR A 412 18.43 -36.05 18.68
CA THR A 412 18.53 -35.16 17.52
C THR A 412 19.84 -35.45 16.77
N GLY A 413 19.76 -36.19 15.68
CA GLY A 413 20.85 -36.53 14.77
C GLY A 413 21.32 -38.00 14.87
N THR A 414 21.47 -38.63 13.71
CA THR A 414 21.95 -40.02 13.63
C THR A 414 23.44 -40.01 13.88
N PRO A 415 23.96 -40.80 14.86
CA PRO A 415 25.35 -40.78 15.33
C PRO A 415 26.29 -41.56 14.40
N LEU A 416 26.24 -41.34 13.11
CA LEU A 416 26.89 -42.12 12.05
C LEU A 416 28.42 -42.00 12.04
N TYR A 417 28.98 -41.06 12.79
CA TYR A 417 30.41 -40.72 12.77
C TYR A 417 31.03 -40.66 14.14
N VAL A 418 30.35 -41.12 15.19
CA VAL A 418 30.83 -41.02 16.58
C VAL A 418 31.88 -42.09 16.90
N SER A 419 32.92 -41.72 17.64
CA SER A 419 33.93 -42.68 18.10
C SER A 419 33.45 -43.56 19.28
N PRO A 420 34.01 -44.79 19.48
CA PRO A 420 33.64 -45.64 20.59
C PRO A 420 33.84 -45.00 21.97
N GLU A 421 34.92 -44.24 22.17
CA GLU A 421 35.20 -43.49 23.39
C GLU A 421 34.27 -42.29 23.52
N GLY A 422 33.91 -41.62 22.44
CA GLY A 422 32.92 -40.54 22.43
C GLY A 422 31.52 -41.00 22.86
N ILE A 423 31.22 -42.31 22.75
CA ILE A 423 29.99 -42.92 23.25
C ILE A 423 30.16 -43.33 24.73
N LYS A 424 31.32 -43.98 25.11
CA LYS A 424 31.52 -44.58 26.43
C LYS A 424 31.90 -43.57 27.50
N SER A 425 32.81 -42.66 27.18
CA SER A 425 33.46 -41.73 28.11
C SER A 425 33.85 -40.46 27.37
N PRO A 426 32.89 -39.58 27.03
CA PRO A 426 33.15 -38.37 26.24
C PRO A 426 34.23 -37.45 26.84
N ASP A 427 34.36 -37.46 28.18
CA ASP A 427 35.34 -36.64 28.92
C ASP A 427 36.78 -37.13 28.76
N ASP A 428 36.96 -38.45 28.50
CA ASP A 428 38.27 -39.09 28.30
C ASP A 428 38.69 -39.07 26.81
N ALA A 429 37.85 -38.54 25.91
CA ALA A 429 38.13 -38.49 24.47
C ALA A 429 39.30 -37.54 24.19
N ASP A 430 40.26 -37.97 23.38
CA ASP A 430 41.38 -37.17 22.90
C ASP A 430 41.31 -36.95 21.36
N GLY A 431 42.34 -36.35 20.76
CA GLY A 431 42.39 -36.07 19.32
C GLY A 431 42.24 -37.34 18.44
N ARG A 432 42.48 -38.55 18.95
CA ARG A 432 42.29 -39.82 18.23
C ARG A 432 40.81 -40.14 18.01
N SER A 433 39.90 -39.51 18.76
CA SER A 433 38.46 -39.56 18.51
C SER A 433 38.11 -38.88 17.20
N ASP A 434 38.71 -37.72 16.91
CA ASP A 434 38.53 -37.02 15.62
C ASP A 434 39.09 -37.81 14.46
N LEU A 435 40.20 -38.58 14.68
CA LEU A 435 40.76 -39.47 13.64
C LEU A 435 39.82 -40.63 13.29
N TYR A 436 39.12 -41.20 14.31
CA TYR A 436 38.08 -42.19 14.04
C TYR A 436 36.95 -41.60 13.18
N CYS A 437 36.46 -40.44 13.58
CA CYS A 437 35.40 -39.73 12.81
C CYS A 437 35.87 -39.40 11.40
N LEU A 438 37.12 -38.95 11.21
CA LEU A 438 37.71 -38.65 9.90
C LEU A 438 37.88 -39.93 9.06
N GLY A 439 38.23 -41.09 9.69
CA GLY A 439 38.20 -42.41 9.06
C GLY A 439 36.82 -42.76 8.52
N ALA A 440 35.77 -42.51 9.33
CA ALA A 440 34.38 -42.70 8.91
C ALA A 440 33.98 -41.77 7.76
N VAL A 441 34.47 -40.53 7.75
CA VAL A 441 34.32 -39.59 6.60
C VAL A 441 35.02 -40.15 5.36
N GLY A 442 36.29 -40.60 5.48
CA GLY A 442 37.03 -41.23 4.38
C GLY A 442 36.30 -42.43 3.78
N TYR A 443 35.78 -43.30 4.65
CA TYR A 443 34.94 -44.42 4.25
C TYR A 443 33.71 -43.98 3.45
N TYR A 444 32.99 -42.98 3.92
CA TYR A 444 31.83 -42.40 3.23
C TYR A 444 32.22 -41.81 1.86
N LEU A 445 33.31 -41.08 1.77
CA LEU A 445 33.81 -40.54 0.51
C LEU A 445 34.15 -41.60 -0.52
N LEU A 446 34.71 -42.73 -0.08
CA LEU A 446 35.07 -43.83 -0.95
C LEU A 446 33.89 -44.66 -1.43
N THR A 447 32.89 -44.85 -0.58
CA THR A 447 31.80 -45.81 -0.81
C THR A 447 30.44 -45.16 -1.13
N GLY A 448 30.22 -43.88 -0.75
CA GLY A 448 28.92 -43.25 -0.77
C GLY A 448 27.99 -43.71 0.37
N GLY A 449 28.41 -44.65 1.20
CA GLY A 449 27.64 -45.23 2.29
C GLY A 449 28.32 -45.04 3.66
N HIS A 450 27.54 -45.11 4.74
CA HIS A 450 28.05 -45.01 6.10
C HIS A 450 28.74 -46.32 6.51
N VAL A 451 29.73 -46.23 7.42
CA VAL A 451 30.45 -47.39 7.98
C VAL A 451 29.48 -48.41 8.55
N PHE A 452 28.54 -47.93 9.38
CA PHE A 452 27.51 -48.75 10.03
C PHE A 452 26.14 -48.12 9.75
N PRO A 453 25.39 -48.65 8.79
CA PRO A 453 23.98 -48.31 8.64
C PRO A 453 23.16 -48.95 9.76
N GLY A 454 22.08 -48.34 10.19
CA GLY A 454 21.13 -48.86 11.18
C GLY A 454 19.82 -48.14 11.16
N GLU A 455 18.74 -48.79 11.60
CA GLU A 455 17.39 -48.24 11.63
C GLU A 455 17.15 -47.35 12.87
N SER A 456 18.00 -47.47 13.89
CA SER A 456 17.90 -46.67 15.11
C SER A 456 19.27 -46.14 15.56
N PRO A 457 19.31 -45.01 16.27
CA PRO A 457 20.53 -44.47 16.86
C PRO A 457 21.25 -45.47 17.78
N LEU A 458 20.50 -46.23 18.55
CA LEU A 458 21.04 -47.22 19.48
C LEU A 458 21.75 -48.37 18.76
N GLU A 459 21.23 -48.83 17.64
CA GLU A 459 21.82 -49.83 16.76
C GLU A 459 23.15 -49.32 16.18
N VAL A 460 23.15 -48.10 15.66
CA VAL A 460 24.37 -47.47 15.13
C VAL A 460 25.43 -47.31 16.24
N PHE A 461 25.07 -46.88 17.44
CA PHE A 461 25.98 -46.84 18.60
C PHE A 461 26.56 -48.23 18.94
N SER A 462 25.72 -49.26 18.97
CA SER A 462 26.18 -50.63 19.22
C SER A 462 27.21 -51.09 18.20
N HIS A 463 26.96 -50.76 16.90
CA HIS A 463 27.92 -51.09 15.85
C HIS A 463 29.24 -50.32 15.97
N HIS A 464 29.21 -49.03 16.29
CA HIS A 464 30.42 -48.26 16.55
C HIS A 464 31.23 -48.83 17.74
N LEU A 465 30.54 -49.35 18.74
CA LEU A 465 31.18 -49.92 19.92
C LEU A 465 31.80 -51.32 19.70
N THR A 466 31.17 -52.16 18.89
CA THR A 466 31.47 -53.61 18.90
C THR A 466 31.70 -54.24 17.52
N SER A 467 31.11 -53.67 16.44
CA SER A 467 31.16 -54.30 15.12
C SER A 467 32.43 -53.95 14.35
N THR A 468 32.99 -54.91 13.63
CA THR A 468 34.09 -54.67 12.69
C THR A 468 33.54 -54.05 11.43
N PRO A 469 34.13 -52.95 10.90
CA PRO A 469 33.70 -52.36 9.66
C PRO A 469 33.98 -53.29 8.47
N GLU A 470 33.06 -53.36 7.53
CA GLU A 470 33.25 -54.01 6.26
C GLU A 470 34.27 -53.20 5.41
N PRO A 471 35.23 -53.85 4.71
CA PRO A 471 36.16 -53.11 3.86
C PRO A 471 35.48 -52.29 2.80
N PRO A 472 35.89 -51.03 2.53
CA PRO A 472 35.35 -50.20 1.46
C PRO A 472 35.27 -50.90 0.12
N SER A 473 36.28 -51.70 -0.26
CA SER A 473 36.32 -52.48 -1.51
C SER A 473 35.19 -53.50 -1.64
N ALA A 474 34.63 -53.98 -0.55
CA ALA A 474 33.48 -54.89 -0.54
C ALA A 474 32.14 -54.20 -0.82
N ARG A 475 32.11 -52.87 -0.77
CA ARG A 475 30.87 -52.07 -0.95
C ARG A 475 30.77 -51.35 -2.28
N VAL A 476 31.82 -51.35 -3.06
CA VAL A 476 31.83 -50.67 -4.39
C VAL A 476 32.36 -51.62 -5.46
N ASP A 477 31.80 -51.49 -6.67
CA ASP A 477 32.20 -52.28 -7.84
C ASP A 477 33.48 -51.73 -8.50
N ARG A 478 34.41 -51.21 -7.70
CA ARG A 478 35.71 -50.72 -8.16
C ARG A 478 36.82 -51.16 -7.26
N GLU A 479 38.02 -51.34 -7.82
CA GLU A 479 39.21 -51.61 -7.06
C GLU A 479 39.57 -50.39 -6.18
N ILE A 480 39.82 -50.56 -4.90
CA ILE A 480 40.36 -49.57 -3.99
C ILE A 480 41.78 -50.02 -3.59
N ALA A 481 42.74 -49.09 -3.62
CA ALA A 481 44.09 -49.33 -3.22
C ALA A 481 44.17 -49.83 -1.76
N LYS A 482 44.87 -50.97 -1.59
CA LYS A 482 44.89 -51.65 -0.29
C LYS A 482 45.50 -50.81 0.83
N ASP A 483 46.48 -49.98 0.52
CA ASP A 483 47.14 -49.08 1.46
C ASP A 483 46.19 -48.04 2.02
N LEU A 484 45.34 -47.39 1.17
CA LEU A 484 44.33 -46.46 1.59
C LEU A 484 43.20 -47.18 2.36
N GLU A 485 42.74 -48.34 1.87
CA GLU A 485 41.70 -49.11 2.56
C GLU A 485 42.15 -49.52 3.97
N ASP A 486 43.36 -50.06 4.10
CA ASP A 486 43.91 -50.49 5.39
C ASP A 486 44.11 -49.32 6.36
N LEU A 487 44.49 -48.14 5.83
CA LEU A 487 44.62 -46.93 6.64
C LEU A 487 43.25 -46.43 7.16
N ILE A 488 42.23 -46.39 6.30
CA ILE A 488 40.87 -46.03 6.71
C ILE A 488 40.33 -47.01 7.75
N LEU A 489 40.50 -48.32 7.54
CA LEU A 489 40.07 -49.34 8.50
C LEU A 489 40.82 -49.22 9.84
N ARG A 490 42.11 -48.89 9.82
CA ARG A 490 42.90 -48.67 11.01
C ARG A 490 42.42 -47.41 11.79
N CYS A 491 42.01 -46.35 11.12
CA CYS A 491 41.36 -45.22 11.81
C CYS A 491 40.07 -45.66 12.53
N LEU A 492 39.36 -46.66 12.03
CA LEU A 492 38.11 -47.20 12.56
C LEU A 492 38.30 -48.29 13.65
N GLU A 493 39.54 -48.54 14.09
CA GLU A 493 39.82 -49.44 15.22
C GLU A 493 39.14 -48.97 16.51
N LYS A 494 38.63 -49.94 17.29
CA LYS A 494 37.86 -49.63 18.51
C LYS A 494 38.77 -49.15 19.65
N ASP A 495 39.97 -49.70 19.74
CA ASP A 495 41.02 -49.23 20.64
C ASP A 495 41.75 -48.03 20.00
N PRO A 496 41.72 -46.84 20.63
CA PRO A 496 42.44 -45.67 20.13
C PRO A 496 43.94 -45.91 19.95
N ASN A 497 44.54 -46.83 20.68
CA ASN A 497 45.98 -47.16 20.58
C ASN A 497 46.34 -47.94 19.31
N GLN A 498 45.38 -48.50 18.61
CA GLN A 498 45.56 -49.17 17.32
C GLN A 498 45.42 -48.24 16.11
N ARG A 499 44.96 -47.00 16.35
CA ARG A 499 44.82 -45.94 15.33
C ARG A 499 46.16 -45.23 15.09
N PRO A 500 46.30 -44.41 14.04
CA PRO A 500 47.39 -43.44 13.97
C PRO A 500 47.50 -42.62 15.25
N GLY A 501 48.74 -42.35 15.70
CA GLY A 501 48.98 -41.75 17.02
C GLY A 501 48.40 -40.33 17.17
N ASP A 502 48.41 -39.56 16.12
CA ASP A 502 47.87 -38.20 16.03
C ASP A 502 47.54 -37.82 14.56
N ALA A 503 47.05 -36.61 14.35
CA ALA A 503 46.70 -36.12 13.00
C ALA A 503 47.92 -35.96 12.09
N HIS A 504 49.11 -35.70 12.63
CA HIS A 504 50.34 -35.65 11.84
C HIS A 504 50.72 -37.04 11.34
N ALA A 505 50.68 -38.07 12.21
CA ALA A 505 50.94 -39.44 11.82
C ALA A 505 49.98 -39.95 10.76
N LEU A 506 48.67 -39.66 10.87
CA LEU A 506 47.69 -39.99 9.83
C LEU A 506 48.00 -39.29 8.51
N ARG A 507 48.40 -38.05 8.53
CA ARG A 507 48.76 -37.26 7.37
C ARG A 507 50.01 -37.83 6.66
N ASP A 508 51.05 -38.21 7.44
CA ASP A 508 52.26 -38.82 6.91
C ASP A 508 51.97 -40.16 6.21
N GLU A 509 51.04 -40.94 6.76
CA GLU A 509 50.62 -42.19 6.16
C GLU A 509 49.77 -41.96 4.88
N LEU A 510 48.86 -40.98 4.84
CA LEU A 510 48.14 -40.60 3.66
C LEU A 510 49.08 -40.16 2.52
N ALA A 511 50.16 -39.44 2.84
CA ALA A 511 51.18 -39.03 1.87
C ALA A 511 51.95 -40.22 1.28
N ASN A 512 52.00 -41.38 1.95
CA ASN A 512 52.65 -42.59 1.49
C ASN A 512 51.71 -43.54 0.69
N CYS A 513 50.41 -43.24 0.61
CA CYS A 513 49.48 -44.04 -0.20
C CYS A 513 49.80 -43.93 -1.67
N ARG A 514 49.53 -45.00 -2.43
CA ARG A 514 49.81 -45.14 -3.90
C ARG A 514 49.35 -43.95 -4.72
N ASP A 515 48.15 -43.47 -4.46
CA ASP A 515 47.51 -42.40 -5.24
C ASP A 515 47.72 -41.00 -4.62
N ALA A 516 48.60 -40.89 -3.60
CA ALA A 516 48.94 -39.58 -3.02
C ALA A 516 49.58 -38.67 -4.10
N GLY A 517 49.15 -37.40 -4.12
CA GLY A 517 49.61 -36.42 -5.09
C GLY A 517 49.08 -36.57 -6.53
N SER A 518 48.27 -37.60 -6.80
CA SER A 518 47.67 -37.83 -8.12
C SER A 518 46.44 -36.93 -8.36
N TRP A 519 45.90 -36.24 -7.33
CA TRP A 519 44.90 -35.20 -7.41
C TRP A 519 45.55 -33.87 -7.08
N GLY A 520 45.75 -33.06 -8.09
CA GLY A 520 46.36 -31.74 -7.93
C GLY A 520 45.49 -30.64 -8.53
N GLU A 521 46.07 -29.46 -8.66
CA GLU A 521 45.40 -28.28 -9.18
C GLU A 521 44.72 -28.47 -10.55
N LYS A 522 45.34 -29.21 -11.45
CA LYS A 522 44.81 -29.46 -12.80
C LYS A 522 43.56 -30.32 -12.78
N GLU A 523 43.53 -31.36 -11.98
CA GLU A 523 42.38 -32.27 -11.79
C GLU A 523 41.24 -31.51 -11.09
N ALA A 524 41.54 -30.71 -10.08
CA ALA A 524 40.59 -29.89 -9.36
C ALA A 524 39.96 -28.84 -10.32
N ILE A 525 40.77 -28.06 -11.06
CA ILE A 525 40.27 -27.07 -12.04
C ILE A 525 39.30 -27.72 -13.02
N ARG A 526 39.70 -28.86 -13.62
CA ARG A 526 38.86 -29.58 -14.58
C ARG A 526 37.53 -29.98 -13.97
N TRP A 527 37.56 -30.56 -12.79
CA TRP A 527 36.34 -30.98 -12.07
C TRP A 527 35.41 -29.83 -11.79
N TRP A 528 35.93 -28.68 -11.30
CA TRP A 528 35.12 -27.50 -11.02
C TRP A 528 34.57 -26.80 -12.25
N GLN A 529 35.24 -26.89 -13.40
CA GLN A 529 34.73 -26.42 -14.68
C GLN A 529 33.56 -27.28 -15.17
N GLU A 530 33.61 -28.57 -14.94
CA GLU A 530 32.55 -29.52 -15.32
C GLU A 530 31.36 -29.45 -14.33
N HIS A 531 31.61 -29.04 -13.07
CA HIS A 531 30.67 -29.03 -11.99
C HIS A 531 30.68 -27.66 -11.26
N PRO A 532 30.29 -26.55 -11.93
CA PRO A 532 30.34 -25.22 -11.36
C PRO A 532 29.39 -25.12 -10.18
N TRP A 533 29.90 -24.59 -9.05
CA TRP A 533 29.08 -24.36 -7.87
C TRP A 533 28.01 -23.31 -8.12
N GLN A 534 26.78 -23.60 -7.71
CA GLN A 534 25.66 -22.68 -7.74
C GLN A 534 24.97 -22.62 -6.38
N GLU A 535 24.79 -21.43 -5.86
CA GLU A 535 24.15 -21.23 -4.57
C GLU A 535 22.70 -21.73 -4.57
N GLY A 536 22.36 -22.64 -3.65
CA GLY A 536 20.98 -23.12 -3.44
C GLY A 536 20.55 -24.31 -4.31
N VAL A 537 21.47 -24.94 -5.04
CA VAL A 537 21.19 -26.19 -5.76
C VAL A 537 21.25 -27.37 -4.78
N VAL A 538 20.09 -27.84 -4.35
CA VAL A 538 19.91 -29.11 -3.64
C VAL A 538 19.15 -30.04 -4.58
N ARG A 539 19.78 -31.14 -5.05
CA ARG A 539 19.05 -32.20 -5.77
C ARG A 539 18.20 -32.97 -4.75
N LYS A 540 16.87 -32.91 -4.88
CA LYS A 540 16.01 -33.97 -4.35
C LYS A 540 16.10 -35.17 -5.28
N ALA A 541 15.95 -36.37 -4.72
CA ALA A 541 16.17 -37.66 -5.38
C ALA A 541 15.39 -37.90 -6.69
N ASP A 542 14.50 -37.01 -7.13
CA ASP A 542 13.67 -37.11 -8.34
C ASP A 542 13.63 -35.82 -9.18
N GLY A 543 14.77 -35.22 -9.46
CA GLY A 543 14.82 -34.10 -10.41
C GLY A 543 15.36 -32.78 -9.84
N ILE A 544 15.90 -31.96 -10.73
CA ILE A 544 16.41 -30.63 -10.39
C ILE A 544 15.24 -29.73 -10.05
N SER A 545 15.11 -29.32 -8.80
CA SER A 545 14.16 -28.30 -8.35
C SER A 545 14.90 -27.01 -8.00
N THR A 546 14.71 -25.99 -8.80
CA THR A 546 15.05 -24.60 -8.41
C THR A 546 13.92 -24.05 -7.56
N ASP A 547 14.00 -24.22 -6.25
CA ASP A 547 12.98 -23.68 -5.35
C ASP A 547 13.26 -22.19 -5.05
N SER A 548 12.67 -21.32 -5.88
CA SER A 548 12.76 -19.86 -5.75
C SER A 548 11.71 -19.27 -4.78
N LYS A 549 11.10 -20.09 -3.89
CA LYS A 549 10.04 -19.68 -2.97
C LYS A 549 10.37 -19.96 -1.51
N LEU A 550 11.47 -19.42 -1.01
CA LEU A 550 11.66 -19.24 0.42
C LEU A 550 11.47 -17.76 0.73
N GLN A 551 10.21 -17.36 0.98
CA GLN A 551 9.93 -16.07 1.60
C GLN A 551 10.46 -16.06 3.04
N PRO A 552 10.96 -14.92 3.55
CA PRO A 552 11.49 -14.83 4.91
C PRO A 552 10.36 -14.97 5.93
N THR A 553 10.23 -16.13 6.52
CA THR A 553 9.21 -16.46 7.55
C THR A 553 9.47 -15.73 8.88
N MET A 554 10.59 -15.08 9.06
CA MET A 554 10.93 -14.36 10.31
C MET A 554 10.18 -13.04 10.51
N ALA A 555 9.63 -12.42 9.47
CA ALA A 555 8.87 -11.18 9.63
C ALA A 555 7.50 -11.39 10.33
N VAL A 556 6.96 -12.61 10.32
CA VAL A 556 5.64 -12.94 10.87
C VAL A 556 5.69 -13.28 12.36
N ALA A 557 6.77 -13.92 12.83
CA ALA A 557 6.90 -14.31 14.24
C ALA A 557 7.11 -13.13 15.20
N PHE A 558 7.65 -12.01 14.72
CA PHE A 558 7.88 -10.81 15.54
C PHE A 558 6.64 -9.92 15.71
N GLN A 559 5.64 -9.99 14.82
CA GLN A 559 4.44 -9.14 14.90
C GLN A 559 3.40 -9.63 15.92
N ASP A 560 3.34 -10.92 16.21
CA ASP A 560 2.32 -11.47 17.12
C ASP A 560 2.66 -11.32 18.62
N ARG A 561 3.92 -11.10 18.98
CA ARG A 561 4.35 -10.96 20.39
C ARG A 561 4.26 -9.53 20.96
N VAL A 562 4.16 -8.50 20.12
CA VAL A 562 4.02 -7.09 20.58
C VAL A 562 2.58 -6.76 21.04
N LYS A 563 1.60 -7.63 20.79
CA LYS A 563 0.19 -7.39 21.14
C LYS A 563 -0.27 -7.97 22.49
N THR A 564 0.58 -8.65 23.24
CA THR A 564 0.18 -9.32 24.49
C THR A 564 0.76 -8.73 25.77
N THR A 565 1.46 -7.58 25.71
CA THR A 565 1.88 -6.85 26.92
C THR A 565 1.60 -5.34 26.71
N GLY A 566 0.35 -4.95 26.99
CA GLY A 566 -0.11 -3.59 27.12
C GLY A 566 -1.31 -3.56 28.02
#